data_db0dd51937278c857f2f3c09604b95df
#
_entry.id   db0dd51937278c857f2f3c09604b95df
#
_cell.length_a   1.000
_cell.length_b   1.000
_cell.length_c   1.000
_cell.angle_alpha   90.00
_cell.angle_beta   90.00
_cell.angle_gamma   90.00
#
_symmetry.space_group_name_H-M   'P 1'
#
loop_
_entity.id
_entity.type
_entity.pdbx_description
1 polymer ?
#
loop_
_entity_poly.entity_id
_entity_poly.type
_entity_poly.pdbx_seq_one_letter_code
_entity_poly.pdbx_strand_id
1 'polypeptide(L)'
;GTGIEPEKIGRVFERFAKLNNYAQGTGLGLSICKTIVERLGGEISVSSVVGQGTTFTFTLPYESEQSIDTGSMKIDPASTETPAETSVKEDSEKTSGSTDDDSSDSISANASPSQRTILIAEDEDSNFDLLKAILGRKYRLIRARDGMEAVTSYDEAKPDLILMDIKMPNLDGLEATKIIRELSPTVPIIAQSAYAYQQDQIAAMDAGCSDFIAKPISQAKLKDMINKWLP
;
A
#
# COMPACT_ATOMS: atom_id res chain seq x y z
N GLY A 1 16.38 2.43 -23.89
CA GLY A 1 15.70 1.14 -23.67
C GLY A 1 15.18 0.52 -24.97
N THR A 2 14.51 -0.62 -24.90
CA THR A 2 14.00 -1.33 -26.09
C THR A 2 12.86 -0.61 -26.79
N GLY A 3 12.17 0.31 -26.08
CA GLY A 3 10.97 0.96 -26.58
C GLY A 3 9.75 0.03 -26.63
N ILE A 4 8.62 0.57 -27.08
CA ILE A 4 7.34 -0.12 -27.23
C ILE A 4 6.90 0.05 -28.68
N GLU A 5 6.42 -1.04 -29.28
CA GLU A 5 5.89 -1.03 -30.65
C GLU A 5 4.65 -0.12 -30.72
N PRO A 6 4.49 0.67 -31.81
CA PRO A 6 3.39 1.64 -31.93
C PRO A 6 2.00 1.02 -31.73
N GLU A 7 1.81 -0.22 -32.19
CA GLU A 7 0.57 -0.97 -32.07
C GLU A 7 0.21 -1.31 -30.62
N LYS A 8 1.21 -1.36 -29.72
CA LYS A 8 1.05 -1.69 -28.30
C LYS A 8 0.94 -0.47 -27.40
N ILE A 9 1.32 0.72 -27.91
CA ILE A 9 1.31 1.97 -27.11
C ILE A 9 -0.09 2.26 -26.56
N GLY A 10 -1.15 2.11 -27.36
CA GLY A 10 -2.52 2.35 -26.94
C GLY A 10 -2.99 1.45 -25.80
N ARG A 11 -2.32 0.33 -25.58
CA ARG A 11 -2.72 -0.70 -24.62
C ARG A 11 -1.89 -0.71 -23.32
N VAL A 12 -0.89 0.17 -23.19
CA VAL A 12 0.03 0.15 -22.03
C VAL A 12 -0.69 0.42 -20.70
N PHE A 13 -1.81 1.14 -20.73
CA PHE A 13 -2.63 1.45 -19.56
C PHE A 13 -3.85 0.53 -19.42
N GLU A 14 -4.03 -0.45 -20.29
CA GLU A 14 -5.07 -1.46 -20.12
C GLU A 14 -4.71 -2.41 -18.98
N ARG A 15 -5.72 -2.86 -18.26
CA ARG A 15 -5.54 -3.85 -17.19
C ARG A 15 -5.08 -5.18 -17.77
N PHE A 16 -4.13 -5.82 -17.07
CA PHE A 16 -3.54 -7.11 -17.48
C PHE A 16 -2.78 -7.06 -18.82
N ALA A 17 -2.55 -5.88 -19.38
CA ALA A 17 -1.77 -5.74 -20.59
C ALA A 17 -0.30 -6.12 -20.31
N LYS A 18 0.17 -7.18 -20.97
CA LYS A 18 1.58 -7.56 -21.02
C LYS A 18 2.10 -7.25 -22.41
N LEU A 19 3.01 -6.29 -22.50
CA LEU A 19 3.63 -5.91 -23.78
C LEU A 19 4.68 -6.95 -24.23
N ASN A 20 5.15 -7.76 -23.28
CA ASN A 20 6.09 -8.86 -23.52
C ASN A 20 5.65 -10.08 -22.69
N ASN A 21 5.55 -11.25 -23.34
CA ASN A 21 5.14 -12.51 -22.70
C ASN A 21 6.14 -13.04 -21.66
N TYR A 22 7.36 -12.51 -21.65
CA TYR A 22 8.40 -12.87 -20.67
C TYR A 22 8.47 -11.91 -19.48
N ALA A 23 7.68 -10.82 -19.47
CA ALA A 23 7.69 -9.88 -18.36
C ALA A 23 7.02 -10.51 -17.12
N GLN A 24 7.77 -10.60 -16.03
CA GLN A 24 7.21 -10.91 -14.72
C GLN A 24 6.34 -9.72 -14.26
N GLY A 25 5.19 -10.02 -13.68
CA GLY A 25 4.25 -9.03 -13.18
C GLY A 25 2.83 -9.27 -13.69
N THR A 26 1.87 -8.66 -13.03
CA THR A 26 0.43 -8.86 -13.25
C THR A 26 -0.12 -8.06 -14.43
N GLY A 27 0.61 -7.05 -14.91
CA GLY A 27 0.12 -6.11 -15.92
C GLY A 27 -0.84 -5.05 -15.39
N LEU A 28 -0.88 -4.85 -14.07
CA LEU A 28 -1.77 -3.86 -13.43
C LEU A 28 -1.07 -2.53 -13.08
N GLY A 29 0.26 -2.52 -12.95
CA GLY A 29 0.97 -1.33 -12.45
C GLY A 29 0.63 -0.04 -13.18
N LEU A 30 0.71 -0.02 -14.51
CA LEU A 30 0.42 1.19 -15.30
C LEU A 30 -1.07 1.57 -15.32
N SER A 31 -1.97 0.60 -15.26
CA SER A 31 -3.41 0.89 -15.16
C SER A 31 -3.78 1.47 -13.80
N ILE A 32 -3.13 1.03 -12.72
CA ILE A 32 -3.27 1.61 -11.38
C ILE A 32 -2.70 3.04 -11.37
N CYS A 33 -1.50 3.26 -11.91
CA CYS A 33 -0.93 4.61 -12.03
C CYS A 33 -1.86 5.56 -12.76
N LYS A 34 -2.46 5.12 -13.88
CA LYS A 34 -3.44 5.91 -14.62
C LYS A 34 -4.66 6.25 -13.77
N THR A 35 -5.24 5.28 -13.09
CA THR A 35 -6.40 5.49 -12.20
C THR A 35 -6.10 6.51 -11.11
N ILE A 36 -4.91 6.44 -10.49
CA ILE A 36 -4.51 7.36 -9.42
C ILE A 36 -4.33 8.78 -9.96
N VAL A 37 -3.59 8.95 -11.05
CA VAL A 37 -3.34 10.26 -11.65
C VAL A 37 -4.66 10.92 -12.07
N GLU A 38 -5.56 10.19 -12.73
CA GLU A 38 -6.87 10.70 -13.14
C GLU A 38 -7.76 11.08 -11.94
N ARG A 39 -7.74 10.30 -10.86
CA ARG A 39 -8.47 10.62 -9.61
C ARG A 39 -7.93 11.87 -8.91
N LEU A 40 -6.65 12.12 -9.02
CA LEU A 40 -6.02 13.35 -8.52
C LEU A 40 -6.25 14.55 -9.46
N GLY A 41 -7.04 14.39 -10.52
CA GLY A 41 -7.35 15.46 -11.47
C GLY A 41 -6.22 15.73 -12.47
N GLY A 42 -5.27 14.79 -12.61
CA GLY A 42 -4.17 14.87 -13.55
C GLY A 42 -4.36 14.03 -14.81
N GLU A 43 -3.37 14.03 -15.66
CA GLU A 43 -3.30 13.23 -16.89
C GLU A 43 -2.02 12.43 -16.94
N ILE A 44 -2.05 11.22 -17.51
CA ILE A 44 -0.87 10.39 -17.77
C ILE A 44 -0.80 10.03 -19.25
N SER A 45 0.38 10.11 -19.83
CA SER A 45 0.64 9.80 -21.22
C SER A 45 1.93 8.99 -21.39
N VAL A 46 2.09 8.37 -22.56
CA VAL A 46 3.26 7.60 -22.93
C VAL A 46 3.72 7.98 -24.33
N SER A 47 5.03 8.09 -24.50
CA SER A 47 5.70 8.25 -25.79
C SER A 47 6.83 7.23 -25.88
N SER A 48 6.92 6.50 -26.99
CA SER A 48 7.94 5.48 -27.14
C SER A 48 8.41 5.35 -28.59
N VAL A 49 9.71 5.08 -28.74
CA VAL A 49 10.34 4.78 -30.03
C VAL A 49 11.14 3.49 -29.87
N VAL A 50 10.85 2.51 -30.71
CA VAL A 50 11.52 1.20 -30.69
C VAL A 50 13.05 1.41 -30.86
N GLY A 51 13.82 0.78 -29.99
CA GLY A 51 15.28 0.88 -29.95
C GLY A 51 15.83 2.15 -29.26
N GLN A 52 15.00 3.15 -28.96
CA GLN A 52 15.41 4.36 -28.25
C GLN A 52 14.95 4.37 -26.79
N GLY A 53 13.71 3.93 -26.52
CA GLY A 53 13.16 3.85 -25.19
C GLY A 53 11.73 4.35 -25.07
N THR A 54 11.27 4.50 -23.82
CA THR A 54 9.90 4.91 -23.48
C THR A 54 9.94 6.03 -22.44
N THR A 55 9.12 7.04 -22.63
CA THR A 55 8.89 8.13 -21.69
C THR A 55 7.43 8.10 -21.25
N PHE A 56 7.21 8.03 -19.94
CA PHE A 56 5.91 8.26 -19.33
C PHE A 56 5.88 9.67 -18.75
N THR A 57 4.82 10.40 -19.04
CA THR A 57 4.61 11.75 -18.54
C THR A 57 3.30 11.81 -17.79
N PHE A 58 3.29 12.39 -16.61
CA PHE A 58 2.04 12.65 -15.88
C PHE A 58 2.03 14.08 -15.35
N THR A 59 0.84 14.63 -15.21
CA THR A 59 0.56 15.93 -14.62
C THR A 59 -0.31 15.77 -13.39
N LEU A 60 -0.15 16.65 -12.41
CA LEU A 60 -1.04 16.75 -11.26
C LEU A 60 -1.43 18.23 -11.10
N PRO A 61 -2.67 18.57 -10.73
CA PRO A 61 -3.05 19.91 -10.37
C PRO A 61 -2.23 20.36 -9.16
N TYR A 62 -1.64 21.53 -9.24
CA TYR A 62 -0.91 22.16 -8.15
C TYR A 62 -1.73 23.34 -7.66
N GLU A 63 -2.31 23.23 -6.45
CA GLU A 63 -2.85 24.38 -5.76
C GLU A 63 -1.68 25.10 -5.06
N SER A 64 -1.26 26.24 -5.64
CA SER A 64 -0.37 27.13 -4.92
C SER A 64 -1.13 27.66 -3.71
N GLU A 65 -0.63 27.43 -2.52
CA GLU A 65 -1.12 28.14 -1.31
C GLU A 65 -1.08 29.64 -1.65
N GLN A 66 -2.27 30.25 -1.73
CA GLN A 66 -2.37 31.68 -1.81
C GLN A 66 -1.67 32.23 -0.56
N SER A 67 -0.62 33.01 -0.79
CA SER A 67 0.15 33.71 0.20
C SER A 67 -0.77 34.22 1.32
N ILE A 68 -0.64 33.61 2.49
CA ILE A 68 -1.14 34.20 3.72
C ILE A 68 -0.41 35.52 3.83
N ASP A 69 -1.14 36.62 3.67
CA ASP A 69 -0.66 37.98 3.85
C ASP A 69 -0.19 38.10 5.30
N THR A 70 1.09 37.82 5.54
CA THR A 70 1.75 38.08 6.80
C THR A 70 1.98 39.57 6.88
N GLY A 71 0.94 40.25 7.43
CA GLY A 71 1.04 41.65 7.82
C GLY A 71 2.39 41.92 8.50
N SER A 72 3.08 42.90 7.97
CA SER A 72 4.35 43.45 8.42
C SER A 72 4.57 43.36 9.93
N MET A 73 5.39 42.39 10.34
CA MET A 73 6.10 42.48 11.61
C MET A 73 7.55 42.83 11.28
N LYS A 74 7.89 44.09 11.50
CA LYS A 74 9.27 44.58 11.51
C LYS A 74 10.00 43.91 12.65
N ILE A 75 10.98 43.11 12.35
CA ILE A 75 11.97 42.62 13.30
C ILE A 75 13.28 43.33 12.98
N ASP A 76 13.75 44.12 13.94
CA ASP A 76 15.05 44.79 13.90
C ASP A 76 16.20 43.78 13.92
N PRO A 77 17.27 44.04 13.20
CA PRO A 77 18.41 43.12 13.13
C PRO A 77 19.45 43.52 14.20
N ALA A 78 19.50 42.78 15.32
CA ALA A 78 20.72 42.74 16.14
C ALA A 78 20.66 41.56 17.11
N SER A 79 21.41 40.50 16.81
CA SER A 79 22.28 39.81 17.78
C SER A 79 22.90 38.57 17.12
N THR A 80 24.12 38.78 16.72
CA THR A 80 25.12 37.76 16.39
C THR A 80 25.51 37.06 17.69
N GLU A 81 25.40 35.76 17.76
CA GLU A 81 26.33 34.94 18.57
C GLU A 81 26.34 33.49 18.05
N THR A 82 27.49 33.11 17.53
CA THR A 82 27.96 31.74 17.34
C THR A 82 28.64 31.30 18.65
N PRO A 83 28.51 30.09 19.08
CA PRO A 83 29.72 29.34 19.37
C PRO A 83 29.70 27.85 18.97
N ALA A 84 30.77 27.52 18.31
CA ALA A 84 31.76 26.50 18.69
C ALA A 84 31.42 25.01 18.60
N GLU A 85 32.19 24.41 17.71
CA GLU A 85 32.50 22.98 17.58
C GLU A 85 32.91 22.32 18.90
N THR A 86 32.49 21.09 19.10
CA THR A 86 33.23 20.14 19.95
C THR A 86 33.19 18.77 19.30
N SER A 87 34.30 18.41 18.72
CA SER A 87 34.71 17.07 18.35
C SER A 87 35.14 16.26 19.58
N VAL A 88 34.74 15.01 19.71
CA VAL A 88 35.56 13.95 20.36
C VAL A 88 35.04 12.57 19.94
N LYS A 89 35.83 11.88 19.11
CA LYS A 89 36.61 10.63 19.27
C LYS A 89 35.85 9.30 19.22
N GLU A 90 36.34 8.54 18.22
CA GLU A 90 36.28 7.09 18.02
C GLU A 90 36.74 6.32 19.27
N ASP A 91 36.09 5.16 19.47
CA ASP A 91 36.83 3.98 19.95
C ASP A 91 36.22 2.69 19.33
N SER A 92 37.15 1.98 18.72
CA SER A 92 36.98 0.69 18.08
C SER A 92 37.24 -0.43 19.09
N GLU A 93 36.40 -1.46 19.12
CA GLU A 93 36.91 -2.78 19.48
C GLU A 93 36.20 -3.90 18.71
N LYS A 94 37.07 -4.72 18.10
CA LYS A 94 36.81 -5.96 17.38
C LYS A 94 36.54 -7.08 18.40
N THR A 95 35.65 -8.01 18.09
CA THR A 95 35.96 -9.43 18.23
C THR A 95 35.13 -10.30 17.30
N SER A 96 35.84 -11.18 16.68
CA SER A 96 35.52 -12.24 15.73
C SER A 96 34.75 -13.42 16.36
N GLY A 97 33.94 -14.10 15.53
CA GLY A 97 33.41 -15.42 15.86
C GLY A 97 32.54 -15.95 14.71
N SER A 98 33.20 -16.68 13.82
CA SER A 98 32.60 -17.51 12.77
C SER A 98 31.87 -18.72 13.38
N THR A 99 30.75 -19.13 12.82
CA THR A 99 30.47 -20.53 12.47
C THR A 99 29.35 -20.63 11.47
N ASP A 100 29.66 -21.27 10.36
CA ASP A 100 28.76 -21.77 9.34
C ASP A 100 27.76 -22.76 9.95
N ASP A 101 26.47 -22.68 9.50
CA ASP A 101 25.66 -23.89 9.41
C ASP A 101 24.70 -23.77 8.22
N ASP A 102 25.06 -24.52 7.21
CA ASP A 102 24.31 -24.82 6.01
C ASP A 102 23.20 -25.81 6.38
N SER A 103 21.96 -25.41 6.26
CA SER A 103 20.82 -26.32 6.31
C SER A 103 19.85 -25.99 5.21
N SER A 104 20.15 -26.55 4.05
CA SER A 104 19.18 -26.78 2.98
C SER A 104 18.02 -27.62 3.53
N ASP A 105 16.89 -26.99 3.80
CA ASP A 105 15.66 -27.71 4.11
C ASP A 105 14.73 -27.70 2.89
N SER A 106 14.68 -28.87 2.28
CA SER A 106 13.84 -29.25 1.18
C SER A 106 12.38 -29.13 1.58
N ILE A 107 11.65 -28.23 0.89
CA ILE A 107 10.22 -28.04 1.06
C ILE A 107 9.50 -29.26 0.53
N SER A 108 9.12 -30.13 1.46
CA SER A 108 8.21 -31.25 1.20
C SER A 108 6.80 -30.71 1.01
N ALA A 109 6.28 -30.88 -0.20
CA ALA A 109 4.90 -30.55 -0.56
C ALA A 109 3.94 -31.52 0.13
N ASN A 110 3.50 -31.19 1.33
CA ASN A 110 2.29 -31.74 1.94
C ASN A 110 1.18 -30.69 1.77
N ALA A 111 0.27 -30.90 0.81
CA ALA A 111 -0.95 -30.16 0.66
C ALA A 111 -1.87 -30.39 1.87
N SER A 112 -1.68 -29.63 2.91
CA SER A 112 -2.70 -29.41 3.95
C SER A 112 -3.89 -28.70 3.30
N PRO A 113 -5.16 -28.90 3.77
CA PRO A 113 -6.32 -28.18 3.24
C PRO A 113 -5.98 -26.69 3.23
N SER A 114 -6.11 -26.05 2.08
CA SER A 114 -5.60 -24.72 1.80
C SER A 114 -6.03 -23.73 2.88
N GLN A 115 -5.06 -23.32 3.70
CA GLN A 115 -5.29 -22.36 4.77
C GLN A 115 -5.80 -21.05 4.16
N ARG A 116 -6.98 -20.58 4.59
CA ARG A 116 -7.55 -19.31 4.13
C ARG A 116 -6.58 -18.16 4.33
N THR A 117 -6.50 -17.29 3.35
CA THR A 117 -5.57 -16.15 3.33
C THR A 117 -6.30 -14.86 3.64
N ILE A 118 -5.79 -14.09 4.60
CA ILE A 118 -6.29 -12.76 4.95
C ILE A 118 -5.20 -11.74 4.62
N LEU A 119 -5.55 -10.74 3.82
CA LEU A 119 -4.74 -9.56 3.59
C LEU A 119 -5.06 -8.53 4.68
N ILE A 120 -4.04 -8.02 5.34
CA ILE A 120 -4.14 -6.99 6.38
C ILE A 120 -3.42 -5.74 5.86
N ALA A 121 -4.18 -4.71 5.51
CA ALA A 121 -3.67 -3.40 5.17
C ALA A 121 -3.65 -2.54 6.45
N GLU A 122 -2.46 -2.31 6.97
CA GLU A 122 -2.20 -1.64 8.24
C GLU A 122 -0.77 -1.10 8.24
N ASP A 123 -0.61 0.21 8.36
CA ASP A 123 0.69 0.88 8.35
C ASP A 123 1.41 0.77 9.70
N GLU A 124 0.66 0.76 10.80
CA GLU A 124 1.18 0.71 12.16
C GLU A 124 1.60 -0.73 12.56
N ASP A 125 2.88 -0.91 12.94
CA ASP A 125 3.42 -2.23 13.30
C ASP A 125 2.72 -2.84 14.52
N SER A 126 2.39 -2.02 15.52
CA SER A 126 1.73 -2.46 16.76
C SER A 126 0.32 -3.02 16.49
N ASN A 127 -0.44 -2.39 15.61
CA ASN A 127 -1.78 -2.84 15.22
C ASN A 127 -1.70 -4.13 14.40
N PHE A 128 -0.74 -4.20 13.45
CA PHE A 128 -0.52 -5.42 12.68
C PHE A 128 -0.13 -6.59 13.57
N ASP A 129 0.78 -6.40 14.53
CA ASP A 129 1.21 -7.46 15.45
C ASP A 129 0.07 -7.96 16.32
N LEU A 130 -0.83 -7.08 16.77
CA LEU A 130 -2.05 -7.46 17.46
C LEU A 130 -2.93 -8.37 16.59
N LEU A 131 -3.20 -7.97 15.35
CA LEU A 131 -4.00 -8.76 14.41
C LEU A 131 -3.33 -10.10 14.11
N LYS A 132 -2.01 -10.11 13.92
CA LYS A 132 -1.21 -11.32 13.72
C LYS A 132 -1.28 -12.27 14.91
N ALA A 133 -1.23 -11.76 16.13
CA ALA A 133 -1.36 -12.57 17.34
C ALA A 133 -2.75 -13.23 17.45
N ILE A 134 -3.80 -12.53 17.01
CA ILE A 134 -5.19 -13.02 17.04
C ILE A 134 -5.45 -14.06 15.94
N LEU A 135 -4.94 -13.83 14.73
CA LEU A 135 -5.35 -14.53 13.50
C LEU A 135 -4.30 -15.50 12.95
N GLY A 136 -3.03 -15.29 13.22
CA GLY A 136 -1.92 -15.98 12.57
C GLY A 136 -1.85 -17.50 12.81
N ARG A 137 -2.56 -18.01 13.82
CA ARG A 137 -2.67 -19.47 14.08
C ARG A 137 -3.65 -20.18 13.14
N LYS A 138 -4.65 -19.46 12.63
CA LYS A 138 -5.77 -20.05 11.86
C LYS A 138 -5.66 -19.69 10.36
N TYR A 139 -5.13 -18.52 10.04
CA TYR A 139 -5.10 -17.97 8.70
C TYR A 139 -3.67 -17.68 8.22
N ARG A 140 -3.45 -17.81 6.92
CA ARG A 140 -2.26 -17.25 6.28
C ARG A 140 -2.45 -15.73 6.20
N LEU A 141 -1.48 -14.96 6.70
CA LEU A 141 -1.57 -13.51 6.71
C LEU A 141 -0.60 -12.90 5.71
N ILE A 142 -1.09 -11.93 4.97
CA ILE A 142 -0.30 -11.06 4.10
C ILE A 142 -0.44 -9.65 4.66
N ARG A 143 0.65 -8.89 4.75
CA ARG A 143 0.62 -7.51 5.17
C ARG A 143 0.78 -6.58 3.98
N ALA A 144 0.04 -5.48 3.98
CA ALA A 144 0.27 -4.29 3.18
C ALA A 144 0.42 -3.09 4.13
N ARG A 145 1.36 -2.19 3.84
CA ARG A 145 1.66 -1.02 4.70
C ARG A 145 0.95 0.25 4.24
N ASP A 146 0.34 0.21 3.08
CA ASP A 146 -0.50 1.28 2.52
C ASP A 146 -1.52 0.71 1.53
N GLY A 147 -2.38 1.59 1.03
CA GLY A 147 -3.43 1.19 0.09
C GLY A 147 -2.88 0.70 -1.25
N MET A 148 -1.72 1.19 -1.69
CA MET A 148 -1.10 0.76 -2.95
C MET A 148 -0.56 -0.67 -2.82
N GLU A 149 0.13 -0.96 -1.73
CA GLU A 149 0.55 -2.33 -1.40
C GLU A 149 -0.66 -3.27 -1.26
N ALA A 150 -1.77 -2.78 -0.67
CA ALA A 150 -2.98 -3.58 -0.53
C ALA A 150 -3.58 -3.97 -1.88
N VAL A 151 -3.67 -3.04 -2.84
CA VAL A 151 -4.15 -3.32 -4.20
C VAL A 151 -3.22 -4.32 -4.91
N THR A 152 -1.91 -4.13 -4.83
CA THR A 152 -0.93 -5.02 -5.46
C THR A 152 -0.96 -6.42 -4.85
N SER A 153 -0.97 -6.51 -3.51
CA SER A 153 -1.04 -7.78 -2.79
C SER A 153 -2.35 -8.51 -3.04
N TYR A 154 -3.46 -7.77 -3.20
CA TYR A 154 -4.73 -8.36 -3.59
C TYR A 154 -4.64 -9.05 -4.95
N ASP A 155 -4.05 -8.37 -5.94
CA ASP A 155 -3.97 -8.93 -7.28
C ASP A 155 -3.07 -10.16 -7.36
N GLU A 156 -1.95 -10.15 -6.65
CA GLU A 156 -0.98 -11.25 -6.64
C GLU A 156 -1.48 -12.48 -5.88
N ALA A 157 -2.09 -12.27 -4.71
CA ALA A 157 -2.38 -13.36 -3.78
C ALA A 157 -3.84 -13.80 -3.76
N LYS A 158 -4.78 -12.99 -4.30
CA LYS A 158 -6.23 -13.24 -4.29
C LYS A 158 -6.71 -13.73 -2.91
N PRO A 159 -6.53 -12.93 -1.85
CA PRO A 159 -6.91 -13.32 -0.51
C PRO A 159 -8.42 -13.57 -0.39
N ASP A 160 -8.78 -14.39 0.58
CA ASP A 160 -10.18 -14.74 0.87
C ASP A 160 -10.93 -13.62 1.61
N LEU A 161 -10.20 -12.74 2.31
CA LEU A 161 -10.74 -11.60 3.06
C LEU A 161 -9.67 -10.50 3.20
N ILE A 162 -10.09 -9.25 3.28
CA ILE A 162 -9.23 -8.10 3.50
C ILE A 162 -9.66 -7.38 4.78
N LEU A 163 -8.72 -7.13 5.68
CA LEU A 163 -8.83 -6.16 6.76
C LEU A 163 -8.15 -4.88 6.27
N MET A 164 -8.91 -3.79 6.13
CA MET A 164 -8.45 -2.55 5.51
C MET A 164 -8.50 -1.39 6.50
N ASP A 165 -7.37 -0.88 6.94
CA ASP A 165 -7.36 0.40 7.66
C ASP A 165 -7.79 1.53 6.70
N ILE A 166 -8.65 2.42 7.18
CA ILE A 166 -9.09 3.57 6.40
C ILE A 166 -7.95 4.59 6.28
N LYS A 167 -7.21 4.83 7.36
CA LYS A 167 -6.18 5.87 7.41
C LYS A 167 -4.80 5.29 7.22
N MET A 168 -4.30 5.35 6.01
CA MET A 168 -2.95 4.92 5.65
C MET A 168 -2.25 5.99 4.80
N PRO A 169 -0.90 6.01 4.77
CA PRO A 169 -0.14 6.91 3.90
C PRO A 169 -0.31 6.55 2.41
N ASN A 170 0.13 7.44 1.54
CA ASN A 170 0.15 7.32 0.08
C ASN A 170 -1.25 7.15 -0.53
N LEU A 171 -1.87 5.99 -0.40
CA LEU A 171 -3.23 5.69 -0.82
C LEU A 171 -4.03 5.24 0.39
N ASP A 172 -5.11 5.93 0.72
CA ASP A 172 -5.96 5.57 1.85
C ASP A 172 -6.79 4.30 1.58
N GLY A 173 -7.34 3.70 2.65
CA GLY A 173 -8.05 2.43 2.54
C GLY A 173 -9.38 2.53 1.79
N LEU A 174 -10.03 3.69 1.75
CA LEU A 174 -11.27 3.88 1.00
C LEU A 174 -10.98 3.89 -0.50
N GLU A 175 -9.94 4.59 -0.92
CA GLU A 175 -9.50 4.62 -2.31
C GLU A 175 -8.98 3.25 -2.76
N ALA A 176 -8.18 2.57 -1.91
CA ALA A 176 -7.74 1.21 -2.17
C ALA A 176 -8.94 0.25 -2.32
N THR A 177 -9.96 0.38 -1.48
CA THR A 177 -11.20 -0.42 -1.57
C THR A 177 -11.91 -0.20 -2.90
N LYS A 178 -12.06 1.03 -3.36
CA LYS A 178 -12.69 1.32 -4.66
C LYS A 178 -11.94 0.65 -5.81
N ILE A 179 -10.60 0.70 -5.80
CA ILE A 179 -9.78 0.05 -6.81
C ILE A 179 -9.93 -1.48 -6.75
N ILE A 180 -9.90 -2.06 -5.54
CA ILE A 180 -10.08 -3.50 -5.36
C ILE A 180 -11.47 -3.94 -5.81
N ARG A 181 -12.52 -3.14 -5.59
CA ARG A 181 -13.88 -3.44 -6.06
C ARG A 181 -13.99 -3.50 -7.58
N GLU A 182 -13.19 -2.73 -8.29
CA GLU A 182 -13.11 -2.84 -9.74
C GLU A 182 -12.44 -4.15 -10.20
N LEU A 183 -11.51 -4.70 -9.38
CA LEU A 183 -10.84 -5.98 -9.63
C LEU A 183 -11.67 -7.18 -9.16
N SER A 184 -12.45 -7.00 -8.08
CA SER A 184 -13.30 -8.01 -7.48
C SER A 184 -14.50 -7.39 -6.79
N PRO A 185 -15.69 -7.58 -7.31
CA PRO A 185 -16.91 -7.11 -6.67
C PRO A 185 -17.29 -7.88 -5.40
N THR A 186 -16.69 -9.06 -5.16
CA THR A 186 -17.20 -10.02 -4.16
C THR A 186 -16.28 -10.30 -2.98
N VAL A 187 -14.96 -10.00 -3.06
CA VAL A 187 -14.06 -10.26 -1.93
C VAL A 187 -14.52 -9.51 -0.68
N PRO A 188 -14.67 -10.15 0.49
CA PRO A 188 -15.04 -9.43 1.70
C PRO A 188 -13.94 -8.45 2.11
N ILE A 189 -14.31 -7.17 2.31
CA ILE A 189 -13.43 -6.11 2.80
C ILE A 189 -14.04 -5.56 4.08
N ILE A 190 -13.33 -5.70 5.20
CA ILE A 190 -13.73 -5.18 6.50
C ILE A 190 -12.89 -3.93 6.76
N ALA A 191 -13.54 -2.76 6.78
CA ALA A 191 -12.86 -1.52 7.10
C ALA A 191 -12.53 -1.43 8.59
N GLN A 192 -11.35 -0.91 8.92
CA GLN A 192 -10.90 -0.62 10.28
C GLN A 192 -10.76 0.90 10.43
N SER A 193 -11.29 1.50 11.50
CA SER A 193 -11.15 2.94 11.76
C SER A 193 -10.92 3.24 13.23
N ALA A 194 -10.08 4.24 13.51
CA ALA A 194 -9.88 4.77 14.85
C ALA A 194 -11.13 5.49 15.39
N TYR A 195 -12.01 5.90 14.50
CA TYR A 195 -13.22 6.65 14.87
C TYR A 195 -14.47 5.85 14.56
N ALA A 196 -15.32 5.66 15.58
CA ALA A 196 -16.61 4.98 15.45
C ALA A 196 -17.73 5.92 14.99
N TYR A 197 -17.39 6.99 14.24
CA TYR A 197 -18.41 7.92 13.75
C TYR A 197 -19.23 7.32 12.64
N GLN A 198 -20.51 7.64 12.66
CA GLN A 198 -21.45 7.16 11.63
C GLN A 198 -21.02 7.58 10.21
N GLN A 199 -20.34 8.73 10.06
CA GLN A 199 -19.81 9.21 8.79
C GLN A 199 -18.72 8.32 8.23
N ASP A 200 -17.79 7.81 9.06
CA ASP A 200 -16.73 6.90 8.61
C ASP A 200 -17.29 5.55 8.16
N GLN A 201 -18.32 5.07 8.88
CA GLN A 201 -19.01 3.85 8.49
C GLN A 201 -19.74 4.01 7.16
N ILE A 202 -20.44 5.12 6.95
CA ILE A 202 -21.12 5.43 5.66
C ILE A 202 -20.08 5.50 4.55
N ALA A 203 -18.99 6.24 4.74
CA ALA A 203 -17.93 6.38 3.74
C ALA A 203 -17.29 5.02 3.38
N ALA A 204 -17.09 4.13 4.35
CA ALA A 204 -16.58 2.79 4.12
C ALA A 204 -17.56 1.95 3.29
N MET A 205 -18.85 1.98 3.62
CA MET A 205 -19.87 1.24 2.85
C MET A 205 -20.03 1.80 1.43
N ASP A 206 -20.00 3.11 1.26
CA ASP A 206 -20.05 3.77 -0.05
C ASP A 206 -18.81 3.47 -0.92
N ALA A 207 -17.66 3.29 -0.31
CA ALA A 207 -16.45 2.82 -0.99
C ALA A 207 -16.53 1.34 -1.41
N GLY A 208 -17.50 0.59 -0.89
CA GLY A 208 -17.72 -0.81 -1.20
C GLY A 208 -17.20 -1.79 -0.16
N CYS A 209 -16.90 -1.35 1.08
CA CYS A 209 -16.59 -2.28 2.16
C CYS A 209 -17.80 -3.17 2.47
N SER A 210 -17.51 -4.41 2.90
CA SER A 210 -18.54 -5.39 3.26
C SER A 210 -18.98 -5.25 4.71
N ASP A 211 -18.10 -4.74 5.57
CA ASP A 211 -18.34 -4.54 6.99
C ASP A 211 -17.38 -3.51 7.57
N PHE A 212 -17.58 -3.14 8.85
CA PHE A 212 -16.81 -2.11 9.53
C PHE A 212 -16.52 -2.48 10.98
N ILE A 213 -15.27 -2.25 11.44
CA ILE A 213 -14.85 -2.46 12.82
C ILE A 213 -14.12 -1.23 13.34
N ALA A 214 -14.56 -0.73 14.52
CA ALA A 214 -13.88 0.38 15.18
C ALA A 214 -12.69 -0.10 16.00
N LYS A 215 -11.60 0.64 15.99
CA LYS A 215 -10.45 0.49 16.88
C LYS A 215 -10.78 1.12 18.24
N PRO A 216 -10.34 0.56 19.40
CA PRO A 216 -9.50 -0.62 19.54
C PRO A 216 -10.24 -1.92 19.23
N ILE A 217 -9.57 -2.79 18.46
CA ILE A 217 -10.18 -4.02 17.97
C ILE A 217 -10.26 -5.08 19.08
N SER A 218 -11.49 -5.45 19.44
CA SER A 218 -11.74 -6.56 20.35
C SER A 218 -11.53 -7.90 19.63
N GLN A 219 -10.78 -8.81 20.25
CA GLN A 219 -10.52 -10.15 19.70
C GLN A 219 -11.81 -10.91 19.41
N ALA A 220 -12.79 -10.85 20.32
CA ALA A 220 -14.07 -11.54 20.15
C ALA A 220 -14.83 -10.98 18.94
N LYS A 221 -14.99 -9.66 18.87
CA LYS A 221 -15.70 -8.98 17.77
C LYS A 221 -15.04 -9.25 16.41
N LEU A 222 -13.71 -9.24 16.36
CA LEU A 222 -12.97 -9.54 15.13
C LEU A 222 -13.21 -10.97 14.67
N LYS A 223 -13.14 -11.94 15.58
CA LYS A 223 -13.38 -13.36 15.27
C LYS A 223 -14.81 -13.60 14.79
N ASP A 224 -15.80 -13.02 15.43
CA ASP A 224 -17.21 -13.14 15.03
C ASP A 224 -17.42 -12.56 13.63
N MET A 225 -16.81 -11.41 13.34
CA MET A 225 -16.91 -10.76 12.05
C MET A 225 -16.22 -11.57 10.94
N ILE A 226 -15.02 -12.11 11.20
CA ILE A 226 -14.34 -12.97 10.23
C ILE A 226 -15.14 -14.25 9.99
N ASN A 227 -15.69 -14.89 11.03
CA ASN A 227 -16.51 -16.08 10.86
C ASN A 227 -17.82 -15.81 10.07
N LYS A 228 -18.33 -14.58 10.11
CA LYS A 228 -19.48 -14.16 9.28
C LYS A 228 -19.14 -14.16 7.79
N TRP A 229 -17.92 -13.73 7.43
CA TRP A 229 -17.49 -13.54 6.05
C TRP A 229 -16.64 -14.69 5.50
N LEU A 230 -16.02 -15.49 6.39
CA LEU A 230 -15.27 -16.72 6.08
C LEU A 230 -15.82 -17.89 6.89
N PRO A 231 -17.02 -18.40 6.55
CA PRO A 231 -17.63 -19.54 7.25
C PRO A 231 -16.84 -20.84 7.08
#